data_0502c7d1577ea47cb626d170406667b2
#
_entry.id   0502c7d1577ea47cb626d170406667b2
#
_cell.length_a   1.000
_cell.length_b   1.000
_cell.length_c   1.000
_cell.angle_alpha   90.00
_cell.angle_beta   90.00
_cell.angle_gamma   90.00
#
_symmetry.space_group_name_H-M   'P 1'
#
loop_
_entity.id
_entity.type
_entity.pdbx_description
1 polymer ?
#
loop_
_entity_poly.entity_id
_entity_poly.type
_entity_poly.pdbx_seq_one_letter_code
_entity_poly.pdbx_strand_id
1 'polypeptide(L)'
;MSVVDQVEATGSHTYATHDVAVAGGTLRVGVWEPTAPGPARPDGAPLPAVVLVHGITASHRAWPAVVAALPGRRVVAPDLRGRGRSNALPGPYGMAAHADDVAAVIGALADGPAVVVGHSMGGFVSLVLTHRHPGLVARLVLVDGGLPIPLPPGVPDGATPEELVRALLGPAIERLTQTFPSVEAYREFWRAHPAFARWNPVVEQYVDYDLAEHPSSAGPVLRPATSSDAVAADSADSARGDALPAALAWAADTSLPITFLRAPRGLLDQPGGMYPADTVGEWGRRLPRLAASEVAGVNHYTIIMAEPGVSAVAAAVG
;
A
#
# COMPACT_ATOMS: atom_id res chain seq x y z
N MET A 1 -19.52 3.74 -18.13
CA MET A 1 -20.37 3.16 -17.07
C MET A 1 -19.46 2.24 -16.25
N SER A 2 -19.25 2.54 -14.98
CA SER A 2 -18.46 1.69 -14.08
C SER A 2 -19.23 0.38 -13.84
N VAL A 3 -18.62 -0.76 -14.13
CA VAL A 3 -19.20 -2.07 -13.77
C VAL A 3 -18.98 -2.24 -12.27
N VAL A 4 -20.09 -2.29 -11.52
CA VAL A 4 -20.07 -2.60 -10.09
C VAL A 4 -20.22 -4.11 -9.95
N ASP A 5 -19.17 -4.82 -9.56
CA ASP A 5 -19.23 -6.24 -9.23
C ASP A 5 -19.52 -6.42 -7.74
N GLN A 6 -20.59 -7.16 -7.45
CA GLN A 6 -21.05 -7.65 -6.15
C GLN A 6 -20.85 -6.71 -4.93
N VAL A 7 -21.95 -6.27 -4.35
CA VAL A 7 -21.96 -5.52 -3.07
C VAL A 7 -22.00 -6.52 -1.93
N GLU A 8 -20.94 -6.55 -1.09
CA GLU A 8 -20.87 -7.37 0.12
C GLU A 8 -20.96 -6.48 1.37
N ALA A 9 -21.76 -6.87 2.35
CA ALA A 9 -21.79 -6.19 3.65
C ALA A 9 -20.62 -6.67 4.52
N THR A 10 -19.79 -5.74 4.97
CA THR A 10 -18.63 -6.03 5.84
C THR A 10 -18.71 -5.17 7.11
N GLY A 11 -19.47 -5.62 8.11
CA GLY A 11 -19.58 -4.90 9.37
C GLY A 11 -20.15 -3.48 9.20
N SER A 12 -19.32 -2.45 9.41
CA SER A 12 -19.69 -1.03 9.32
C SER A 12 -19.71 -0.47 7.88
N HIS A 13 -19.41 -1.28 6.86
CA HIS A 13 -19.34 -0.86 5.46
C HIS A 13 -20.03 -1.84 4.52
N THR A 14 -20.43 -1.35 3.36
CA THR A 14 -20.69 -2.16 2.17
C THR A 14 -19.48 -2.06 1.25
N TYR A 15 -19.05 -3.19 0.71
CA TYR A 15 -17.90 -3.27 -0.21
C TYR A 15 -18.37 -3.49 -1.63
N ALA A 16 -17.77 -2.76 -2.57
CA ALA A 16 -17.93 -2.97 -4.01
C ALA A 16 -16.62 -2.70 -4.73
N THR A 17 -16.48 -3.21 -5.95
CA THR A 17 -15.35 -2.86 -6.82
C THR A 17 -15.78 -1.94 -7.95
N HIS A 18 -14.86 -1.05 -8.33
CA HIS A 18 -15.01 -0.11 -9.44
C HIS A 18 -13.80 -0.20 -10.36
N ASP A 19 -14.02 0.08 -11.65
CA ASP A 19 -12.94 0.24 -12.60
C ASP A 19 -12.80 1.73 -12.96
N VAL A 20 -11.63 2.30 -12.67
CA VAL A 20 -11.30 3.71 -12.93
C VAL A 20 -10.39 3.81 -14.14
N ALA A 21 -10.76 4.64 -15.11
CA ALA A 21 -9.96 4.87 -16.31
C ALA A 21 -8.65 5.59 -15.97
N VAL A 22 -7.54 5.04 -16.45
CA VAL A 22 -6.18 5.58 -16.32
C VAL A 22 -5.44 5.46 -17.64
N ALA A 23 -4.24 5.98 -17.73
CA ALA A 23 -3.42 5.82 -18.93
C ALA A 23 -3.17 4.32 -19.23
N GLY A 24 -3.57 3.88 -20.42
CA GLY A 24 -3.39 2.51 -20.90
C GLY A 24 -4.46 1.50 -20.49
N GLY A 25 -5.54 1.91 -19.78
CA GLY A 25 -6.64 1.02 -19.43
C GLY A 25 -7.40 1.43 -18.19
N THR A 26 -7.69 0.47 -17.29
CA THR A 26 -8.46 0.71 -16.07
C THR A 26 -7.75 0.12 -14.85
N LEU A 27 -7.86 0.82 -13.72
CA LEU A 27 -7.50 0.28 -12.41
C LEU A 27 -8.71 -0.31 -11.72
N ARG A 28 -8.57 -1.50 -11.17
CA ARG A 28 -9.50 -2.06 -10.21
C ARG A 28 -9.35 -1.35 -8.87
N VAL A 29 -10.48 -0.91 -8.31
CA VAL A 29 -10.53 -0.15 -7.06
C VAL A 29 -11.56 -0.77 -6.13
N GLY A 30 -11.15 -1.12 -4.92
CA GLY A 30 -12.06 -1.47 -3.83
C GLY A 30 -12.63 -0.19 -3.21
N VAL A 31 -13.94 -0.16 -3.00
CA VAL A 31 -14.66 0.95 -2.36
C VAL A 31 -15.49 0.39 -1.22
N TRP A 32 -15.33 1.00 -0.06
CA TRP A 32 -16.12 0.70 1.14
C TRP A 32 -16.94 1.93 1.51
N GLU A 33 -18.26 1.82 1.32
CA GLU A 33 -19.22 2.84 1.73
C GLU A 33 -19.70 2.57 3.14
N PRO A 34 -19.70 3.57 4.03
CA PRO A 34 -20.18 3.38 5.40
C PRO A 34 -21.69 3.06 5.41
N THR A 35 -22.09 2.08 6.23
CA THR A 35 -23.51 1.70 6.40
C THR A 35 -24.30 2.70 7.26
N ALA A 36 -23.61 3.56 8.00
CA ALA A 36 -24.18 4.63 8.80
C ALA A 36 -23.35 5.91 8.66
N PRO A 37 -23.95 7.10 8.78
CA PRO A 37 -23.23 8.35 8.78
C PRO A 37 -22.15 8.37 9.88
N GLY A 38 -20.95 8.79 9.50
CA GLY A 38 -19.86 9.02 10.42
C GLY A 38 -19.89 10.42 11.06
N PRO A 39 -18.83 10.76 11.82
CA PRO A 39 -18.63 12.11 12.28
C PRO A 39 -18.62 13.10 11.11
N ALA A 40 -19.21 14.27 11.31
CA ALA A 40 -19.20 15.36 10.34
C ALA A 40 -18.17 16.43 10.74
N ARG A 41 -17.76 17.22 9.76
CA ARG A 41 -16.96 18.43 9.97
C ARG A 41 -17.80 19.49 10.71
N PRO A 42 -17.18 20.54 11.30
CA PRO A 42 -17.91 21.62 11.96
C PRO A 42 -18.94 22.33 11.07
N ASP A 43 -18.73 22.32 9.74
CA ASP A 43 -19.65 22.86 8.73
C ASP A 43 -20.78 21.90 8.35
N GLY A 44 -20.85 20.72 8.95
CA GLY A 44 -21.84 19.67 8.68
C GLY A 44 -21.50 18.78 7.48
N ALA A 45 -20.43 19.08 6.74
CA ALA A 45 -20.01 18.24 5.62
C ALA A 45 -19.40 16.90 6.12
N PRO A 46 -19.48 15.81 5.34
CA PRO A 46 -18.82 14.57 5.68
C PRO A 46 -17.31 14.76 5.77
N LEU A 47 -16.67 13.93 6.59
CA LEU A 47 -15.20 13.87 6.62
C LEU A 47 -14.65 13.46 5.25
N PRO A 48 -13.44 13.90 4.88
CA PRO A 48 -12.79 13.51 3.62
C PRO A 48 -12.72 12.00 3.45
N ALA A 49 -12.87 11.50 2.23
CA ALA A 49 -12.62 10.08 1.94
C ALA A 49 -11.19 9.69 2.32
N VAL A 50 -11.00 8.41 2.65
CA VAL A 50 -9.69 7.83 2.94
C VAL A 50 -9.23 7.01 1.74
N VAL A 51 -8.07 7.32 1.19
CA VAL A 51 -7.47 6.59 0.07
C VAL A 51 -6.28 5.79 0.58
N LEU A 52 -6.35 4.46 0.41
CA LEU A 52 -5.37 3.52 0.95
C LEU A 52 -4.51 2.95 -0.18
N VAL A 53 -3.21 3.19 -0.16
CA VAL A 53 -2.27 2.81 -1.21
C VAL A 53 -1.35 1.71 -0.69
N HIS A 54 -1.43 0.52 -1.29
CA HIS A 54 -0.77 -0.70 -0.84
C HIS A 54 0.71 -0.80 -1.24
N GLY A 55 1.42 -1.78 -0.65
CA GLY A 55 2.84 -2.07 -0.90
C GLY A 55 3.12 -2.78 -2.22
N ILE A 56 4.41 -3.01 -2.51
CA ILE A 56 4.95 -3.40 -3.82
C ILE A 56 4.40 -4.73 -4.37
N THR A 57 4.08 -5.70 -3.53
CA THR A 57 3.52 -7.00 -3.93
C THR A 57 2.14 -7.26 -3.33
N ALA A 58 1.44 -6.20 -2.96
CA ALA A 58 0.14 -6.28 -2.30
C ALA A 58 -1.03 -5.94 -3.25
N SER A 59 -2.20 -5.73 -2.69
CA SER A 59 -3.44 -5.36 -3.37
C SER A 59 -4.32 -4.55 -2.41
N HIS A 60 -5.46 -4.06 -2.89
CA HIS A 60 -6.45 -3.40 -2.03
C HIS A 60 -6.98 -4.30 -0.90
N ARG A 61 -6.86 -5.63 -1.04
CA ARG A 61 -7.24 -6.60 0.02
C ARG A 61 -6.29 -6.63 1.22
N ALA A 62 -5.22 -5.85 1.23
CA ALA A 62 -4.40 -5.65 2.42
C ALA A 62 -5.10 -4.79 3.51
N TRP A 63 -6.20 -4.11 3.19
CA TRP A 63 -6.78 -3.06 4.00
C TRP A 63 -8.05 -3.36 4.81
N PRO A 64 -8.75 -4.51 4.69
CA PRO A 64 -10.04 -4.72 5.36
C PRO A 64 -10.01 -4.50 6.87
N ALA A 65 -8.90 -4.81 7.56
CA ALA A 65 -8.79 -4.55 9.00
C ALA A 65 -8.77 -3.04 9.32
N VAL A 66 -8.03 -2.25 8.53
CA VAL A 66 -7.99 -0.77 8.67
C VAL A 66 -9.35 -0.18 8.32
N VAL A 67 -10.02 -0.67 7.28
CA VAL A 67 -11.38 -0.23 6.91
C VAL A 67 -12.36 -0.46 8.07
N ALA A 68 -12.33 -1.62 8.71
CA ALA A 68 -13.19 -1.92 9.85
C ALA A 68 -12.97 -0.98 11.04
N ALA A 69 -11.77 -0.42 11.19
CA ALA A 69 -11.43 0.56 12.22
C ALA A 69 -11.75 2.02 11.84
N LEU A 70 -12.36 2.25 10.67
CA LEU A 70 -12.76 3.57 10.17
C LEU A 70 -14.29 3.68 9.97
N PRO A 71 -15.11 3.39 10.99
CA PRO A 71 -16.56 3.43 10.84
C PRO A 71 -17.03 4.81 10.43
N GLY A 72 -18.01 4.86 9.52
CA GLY A 72 -18.56 6.12 9.03
C GLY A 72 -17.68 6.89 8.04
N ARG A 73 -16.55 6.31 7.60
CA ARG A 73 -15.66 6.90 6.59
C ARG A 73 -15.81 6.15 5.25
N ARG A 74 -15.95 6.90 4.17
CA ARG A 74 -15.77 6.33 2.83
C ARG A 74 -14.32 5.98 2.63
N VAL A 75 -14.03 4.75 2.22
CA VAL A 75 -12.66 4.25 2.00
C VAL A 75 -12.52 3.75 0.56
N VAL A 76 -11.43 4.12 -0.08
CA VAL A 76 -11.11 3.79 -1.48
C VAL A 76 -9.69 3.24 -1.53
N ALA A 77 -9.49 2.10 -2.19
CA ALA A 77 -8.17 1.50 -2.33
C ALA A 77 -7.98 0.88 -3.73
N PRO A 78 -7.10 1.42 -4.57
CA PRO A 78 -6.79 0.81 -5.86
C PRO A 78 -5.92 -0.44 -5.72
N ASP A 79 -6.06 -1.38 -6.67
CA ASP A 79 -4.95 -2.24 -7.05
C ASP A 79 -4.01 -1.44 -7.93
N LEU A 80 -2.79 -1.20 -7.49
CA LEU A 80 -1.84 -0.46 -8.28
C LEU A 80 -1.52 -1.20 -9.60
N ARG A 81 -1.16 -0.47 -10.62
CA ARG A 81 -0.73 -0.97 -11.93
C ARG A 81 0.25 -2.15 -11.80
N GLY A 82 -0.03 -3.26 -12.47
CA GLY A 82 0.74 -4.49 -12.39
C GLY A 82 0.45 -5.36 -11.15
N ARG A 83 -0.58 -5.07 -10.34
CA ARG A 83 -0.97 -5.80 -9.12
C ARG A 83 -2.45 -6.16 -9.11
N GLY A 84 -2.79 -7.16 -8.32
CA GLY A 84 -4.17 -7.58 -8.12
C GLY A 84 -4.93 -7.79 -9.41
N ARG A 85 -6.07 -7.13 -9.58
CA ARG A 85 -6.87 -7.18 -10.82
C ARG A 85 -6.54 -6.04 -11.79
N SER A 86 -5.54 -5.19 -11.47
CA SER A 86 -4.90 -4.25 -12.38
C SER A 86 -3.59 -4.80 -12.95
N ASN A 87 -3.35 -6.11 -12.84
CA ASN A 87 -2.10 -6.78 -13.24
C ASN A 87 -1.81 -6.72 -14.74
N ALA A 88 -2.85 -6.62 -15.57
CA ALA A 88 -2.73 -6.53 -17.03
C ALA A 88 -2.42 -5.11 -17.55
N LEU A 89 -2.45 -4.08 -16.68
CA LEU A 89 -2.12 -2.72 -17.10
C LEU A 89 -0.63 -2.64 -17.48
N PRO A 90 -0.32 -2.17 -18.70
CA PRO A 90 1.07 -2.01 -19.13
C PRO A 90 1.75 -0.85 -18.41
N GLY A 91 3.09 -0.78 -18.50
CA GLY A 91 3.83 0.41 -18.11
C GLY A 91 3.39 1.70 -18.84
N PRO A 92 3.96 2.85 -18.49
CA PRO A 92 5.10 2.96 -17.59
C PRO A 92 4.73 2.62 -16.15
N TYR A 93 5.69 2.01 -15.43
CA TYR A 93 5.68 1.82 -13.99
C TYR A 93 6.47 2.93 -13.30
N GLY A 94 6.61 2.88 -11.99
CA GLY A 94 7.34 3.86 -11.19
C GLY A 94 6.44 4.79 -10.39
N MET A 95 7.03 5.47 -9.41
CA MET A 95 6.30 6.24 -8.39
C MET A 95 5.45 7.36 -8.99
N ALA A 96 5.93 8.03 -10.04
CA ALA A 96 5.19 9.08 -10.72
C ALA A 96 3.95 8.55 -11.46
N ALA A 97 4.07 7.42 -12.17
CA ALA A 97 2.95 6.81 -12.89
C ALA A 97 1.87 6.32 -11.92
N HIS A 98 2.27 5.66 -10.83
CA HIS A 98 1.33 5.26 -9.78
C HIS A 98 0.67 6.46 -9.09
N ALA A 99 1.42 7.55 -8.86
CA ALA A 99 0.86 8.78 -8.29
C ALA A 99 -0.22 9.39 -9.19
N ASP A 100 0.01 9.44 -10.50
CA ASP A 100 -0.98 9.95 -11.47
C ASP A 100 -2.21 9.03 -11.55
N ASP A 101 -2.03 7.71 -11.47
CA ASP A 101 -3.13 6.74 -11.39
C ASP A 101 -3.98 6.94 -10.11
N VAL A 102 -3.33 7.11 -8.94
CA VAL A 102 -4.04 7.37 -7.68
C VAL A 102 -4.74 8.74 -7.71
N ALA A 103 -4.16 9.74 -8.37
CA ALA A 103 -4.81 11.03 -8.58
C ALA A 103 -6.11 10.90 -9.40
N ALA A 104 -6.11 10.05 -10.45
CA ALA A 104 -7.31 9.74 -11.21
C ALA A 104 -8.37 9.03 -10.35
N VAL A 105 -7.96 8.09 -9.47
CA VAL A 105 -8.87 7.43 -8.52
C VAL A 105 -9.49 8.43 -7.56
N ILE A 106 -8.71 9.35 -6.98
CA ILE A 106 -9.23 10.41 -6.10
C ILE A 106 -10.24 11.28 -6.87
N GLY A 107 -9.89 11.71 -8.08
CA GLY A 107 -10.78 12.53 -8.91
C GLY A 107 -12.09 11.85 -9.30
N ALA A 108 -12.08 10.51 -9.42
CA ALA A 108 -13.26 9.74 -9.81
C ALA A 108 -14.15 9.31 -8.62
N LEU A 109 -13.54 9.05 -7.45
CA LEU A 109 -14.21 8.34 -6.35
C LEU A 109 -14.13 9.07 -4.99
N ALA A 110 -13.44 10.19 -4.88
CA ALA A 110 -13.43 11.02 -3.68
C ALA A 110 -14.08 12.38 -3.97
N ASP A 111 -14.92 12.86 -3.06
CA ASP A 111 -15.64 14.13 -3.21
C ASP A 111 -14.78 15.33 -2.75
N GLY A 112 -13.54 15.40 -3.21
CA GLY A 112 -12.58 16.46 -2.85
C GLY A 112 -11.25 15.90 -2.33
N PRO A 113 -10.43 16.74 -1.67
CA PRO A 113 -9.15 16.31 -1.12
C PRO A 113 -9.32 15.19 -0.10
N ALA A 114 -8.54 14.11 -0.25
CA ALA A 114 -8.63 12.90 0.57
C ALA A 114 -7.57 12.86 1.68
N VAL A 115 -7.82 12.05 2.72
CA VAL A 115 -6.75 11.55 3.59
C VAL A 115 -6.09 10.38 2.87
N VAL A 116 -4.80 10.50 2.56
CA VAL A 116 -4.06 9.46 1.85
C VAL A 116 -3.19 8.69 2.83
N VAL A 117 -3.34 7.38 2.83
CA VAL A 117 -2.55 6.44 3.66
C VAL A 117 -1.76 5.53 2.73
N GLY A 118 -0.45 5.58 2.78
CA GLY A 118 0.41 4.72 1.97
C GLY A 118 1.24 3.76 2.83
N HIS A 119 1.17 2.48 2.53
CA HIS A 119 1.97 1.44 3.19
C HIS A 119 3.13 1.00 2.30
N SER A 120 4.35 0.88 2.87
CA SER A 120 5.50 0.36 2.14
C SER A 120 5.75 1.18 0.85
N MET A 121 5.83 0.55 -0.34
CA MET A 121 5.90 1.26 -1.63
C MET A 121 4.75 2.27 -1.80
N GLY A 122 3.55 1.96 -1.32
CA GLY A 122 2.42 2.90 -1.34
C GLY A 122 2.70 4.20 -0.59
N GLY A 123 3.60 4.20 0.39
CA GLY A 123 4.08 5.41 1.05
C GLY A 123 4.90 6.30 0.11
N PHE A 124 5.79 5.72 -0.71
CA PHE A 124 6.53 6.47 -1.74
C PHE A 124 5.59 7.04 -2.79
N VAL A 125 4.66 6.22 -3.30
CA VAL A 125 3.62 6.67 -4.24
C VAL A 125 2.81 7.83 -3.65
N SER A 126 2.39 7.73 -2.39
CA SER A 126 1.57 8.74 -1.72
C SER A 126 2.32 10.05 -1.49
N LEU A 127 3.61 10.00 -1.18
CA LEU A 127 4.45 11.19 -1.07
C LEU A 127 4.63 11.87 -2.43
N VAL A 128 4.90 11.10 -3.49
CA VAL A 128 5.02 11.61 -4.87
C VAL A 128 3.67 12.16 -5.36
N LEU A 129 2.55 11.50 -5.08
CA LEU A 129 1.20 12.00 -5.35
C LEU A 129 0.99 13.38 -4.74
N THR A 130 1.35 13.55 -3.46
CA THR A 130 1.14 14.81 -2.74
C THR A 130 1.96 15.96 -3.35
N HIS A 131 3.17 15.67 -3.80
CA HIS A 131 4.01 16.65 -4.51
C HIS A 131 3.44 17.01 -5.89
N ARG A 132 3.01 15.99 -6.67
CA ARG A 132 2.53 16.20 -8.05
C ARG A 132 1.12 16.79 -8.11
N HIS A 133 0.26 16.45 -7.13
CA HIS A 133 -1.14 16.81 -7.08
C HIS A 133 -1.55 17.34 -5.68
N PRO A 134 -0.93 18.44 -5.20
CA PRO A 134 -1.07 18.90 -3.83
C PRO A 134 -2.52 19.25 -3.44
N GLY A 135 -3.36 19.63 -4.40
CA GLY A 135 -4.78 19.94 -4.16
C GLY A 135 -5.66 18.70 -3.88
N LEU A 136 -5.14 17.47 -4.08
CA LEU A 136 -5.90 16.24 -3.87
C LEU A 136 -5.68 15.60 -2.49
N VAL A 137 -4.74 16.08 -1.69
CA VAL A 137 -4.36 15.47 -0.42
C VAL A 137 -4.59 16.45 0.73
N ALA A 138 -5.51 16.09 1.63
CA ALA A 138 -5.81 16.86 2.83
C ALA A 138 -4.88 16.51 4.00
N ARG A 139 -4.40 15.26 4.05
CA ARG A 139 -3.46 14.73 5.06
C ARG A 139 -2.74 13.53 4.47
N LEU A 140 -1.47 13.36 4.81
CA LEU A 140 -0.66 12.22 4.41
C LEU A 140 -0.27 11.36 5.61
N VAL A 141 -0.56 10.06 5.54
CA VAL A 141 -0.14 9.05 6.53
C VAL A 141 0.76 8.04 5.82
N LEU A 142 2.00 7.97 6.24
CA LEU A 142 3.01 7.05 5.77
C LEU A 142 3.14 5.90 6.77
N VAL A 143 2.88 4.69 6.32
CA VAL A 143 2.91 3.49 7.18
C VAL A 143 4.07 2.61 6.74
N ASP A 144 5.12 2.62 7.51
CA ASP A 144 6.36 1.84 7.31
C ASP A 144 6.89 1.89 5.87
N GLY A 145 6.83 3.10 5.26
CA GLY A 145 7.21 3.37 3.87
C GLY A 145 7.14 4.86 3.54
N GLY A 146 7.67 5.26 2.36
CA GLY A 146 7.63 6.64 1.87
C GLY A 146 8.85 7.49 2.20
N LEU A 147 9.70 7.07 3.12
CA LEU A 147 11.02 7.64 3.35
C LEU A 147 12.10 6.73 2.75
N PRO A 148 13.27 7.24 2.33
CA PRO A 148 14.36 6.40 1.86
C PRO A 148 14.72 5.30 2.87
N ILE A 149 14.72 4.06 2.39
CA ILE A 149 15.06 2.89 3.19
C ILE A 149 16.58 2.78 3.26
N PRO A 150 17.20 2.71 4.44
CA PRO A 150 18.62 2.45 4.55
C PRO A 150 19.01 1.10 3.91
N LEU A 151 20.17 1.03 3.31
CA LEU A 151 20.66 -0.25 2.78
C LEU A 151 20.79 -1.26 3.92
N PRO A 152 20.30 -2.49 3.73
CA PRO A 152 20.51 -3.56 4.72
C PRO A 152 21.99 -3.82 4.96
N PRO A 153 22.38 -4.19 6.19
CA PRO A 153 23.76 -4.55 6.49
C PRO A 153 24.30 -5.63 5.54
N GLY A 154 25.49 -5.41 4.98
CA GLY A 154 26.13 -6.34 4.06
C GLY A 154 25.75 -6.18 2.58
N VAL A 155 24.85 -5.27 2.25
CA VAL A 155 24.55 -4.90 0.86
C VAL A 155 25.56 -3.82 0.41
N PRO A 156 26.31 -4.04 -0.70
CA PRO A 156 27.26 -3.05 -1.21
C PRO A 156 26.58 -1.77 -1.69
N ASP A 157 27.24 -0.61 -1.55
CA ASP A 157 26.74 0.68 -2.07
C ASP A 157 26.48 0.68 -3.59
N GLY A 158 27.10 -0.25 -4.33
CA GLY A 158 26.92 -0.43 -5.77
C GLY A 158 26.00 -1.57 -6.16
N ALA A 159 25.21 -2.13 -5.23
CA ALA A 159 24.31 -3.24 -5.53
C ALA A 159 23.35 -2.92 -6.66
N THR A 160 23.11 -3.94 -7.51
CA THR A 160 22.12 -3.81 -8.58
C THR A 160 20.71 -3.70 -8.03
N PRO A 161 19.73 -3.17 -8.80
CA PRO A 161 18.32 -3.15 -8.38
C PRO A 161 17.80 -4.53 -7.97
N GLU A 162 18.19 -5.58 -8.70
CA GLU A 162 17.80 -6.96 -8.43
C GLU A 162 18.37 -7.48 -7.09
N GLU A 163 19.63 -7.13 -6.77
CA GLU A 163 20.25 -7.46 -5.49
C GLU A 163 19.59 -6.73 -4.33
N LEU A 164 19.25 -5.44 -4.51
CA LEU A 164 18.50 -4.65 -3.52
C LEU A 164 17.11 -5.23 -3.28
N VAL A 165 16.37 -5.54 -4.34
CA VAL A 165 15.06 -6.15 -4.26
C VAL A 165 15.11 -7.48 -3.52
N ARG A 166 16.08 -8.34 -3.86
CA ARG A 166 16.26 -9.63 -3.20
C ARG A 166 16.64 -9.46 -1.73
N ALA A 167 17.50 -8.52 -1.40
CA ALA A 167 17.92 -8.25 -0.03
C ALA A 167 16.78 -7.68 0.83
N LEU A 168 15.92 -6.84 0.25
CA LEU A 168 14.82 -6.19 0.95
C LEU A 168 13.56 -7.07 1.03
N LEU A 169 13.19 -7.76 -0.07
CA LEU A 169 11.90 -8.42 -0.20
C LEU A 169 11.97 -9.96 -0.11
N GLY A 170 13.18 -10.54 -0.25
CA GLY A 170 13.45 -11.98 -0.04
C GLY A 170 12.39 -12.92 -0.63
N PRO A 171 11.81 -13.83 0.18
CA PRO A 171 10.85 -14.84 -0.28
C PRO A 171 9.59 -14.24 -0.94
N ALA A 172 9.21 -13.01 -0.58
CA ALA A 172 8.05 -12.34 -1.19
C ALA A 172 8.22 -12.11 -2.69
N ILE A 173 9.46 -11.98 -3.19
CA ILE A 173 9.77 -11.89 -4.62
C ILE A 173 9.88 -13.25 -5.27
N GLU A 174 10.50 -14.22 -4.59
CA GLU A 174 10.71 -15.56 -5.14
C GLU A 174 9.40 -16.24 -5.56
N ARG A 175 8.33 -16.01 -4.80
CA ARG A 175 7.00 -16.57 -5.12
C ARG A 175 6.44 -16.11 -6.46
N LEU A 176 6.81 -14.92 -6.95
CA LEU A 176 6.23 -14.33 -8.17
C LEU A 176 6.49 -15.18 -9.44
N THR A 177 7.51 -16.00 -9.40
CA THR A 177 7.85 -16.92 -10.50
C THR A 177 7.36 -18.34 -10.27
N GLN A 178 6.75 -18.64 -9.12
CA GLN A 178 6.28 -19.97 -8.75
C GLN A 178 4.86 -20.23 -9.24
N THR A 179 4.53 -21.51 -9.42
CA THR A 179 3.17 -22.01 -9.64
C THR A 179 2.73 -22.82 -8.46
N PHE A 180 1.44 -22.72 -8.13
CA PHE A 180 0.85 -23.43 -7.00
C PHE A 180 -0.23 -24.39 -7.48
N PRO A 181 -0.28 -25.62 -6.95
CA PRO A 181 -1.26 -26.62 -7.38
C PRO A 181 -2.68 -26.32 -6.88
N SER A 182 -2.81 -25.50 -5.83
CA SER A 182 -4.10 -25.13 -5.23
C SER A 182 -3.97 -23.85 -4.41
N VAL A 183 -5.11 -23.23 -4.10
CA VAL A 183 -5.21 -22.10 -3.15
C VAL A 183 -4.65 -22.49 -1.78
N GLU A 184 -4.95 -23.72 -1.30
CA GLU A 184 -4.44 -24.15 -0.01
C GLU A 184 -2.92 -24.31 0.02
N ALA A 185 -2.30 -24.80 -1.06
CA ALA A 185 -0.84 -24.83 -1.15
C ALA A 185 -0.21 -23.43 -1.10
N TYR A 186 -0.90 -22.42 -1.64
CA TYR A 186 -0.45 -21.03 -1.54
C TYR A 186 -0.64 -20.46 -0.14
N ARG A 187 -1.75 -20.80 0.54
CA ARG A 187 -1.95 -20.44 1.94
C ARG A 187 -0.89 -21.08 2.85
N GLU A 188 -0.53 -22.34 2.62
CA GLU A 188 0.54 -23.02 3.37
C GLU A 188 1.90 -22.35 3.18
N PHE A 189 2.23 -21.92 1.95
CA PHE A 189 3.43 -21.13 1.68
C PHE A 189 3.48 -19.87 2.56
N TRP A 190 2.36 -19.14 2.65
CA TRP A 190 2.28 -17.93 3.45
C TRP A 190 2.20 -18.19 4.97
N ARG A 191 1.60 -19.30 5.41
CA ARG A 191 1.61 -19.72 6.83
C ARG A 191 3.03 -20.03 7.32
N ALA A 192 3.91 -20.50 6.45
CA ALA A 192 5.32 -20.70 6.76
C ALA A 192 6.13 -19.39 6.83
N HIS A 193 5.56 -18.26 6.36
CA HIS A 193 6.25 -16.98 6.35
C HIS A 193 6.28 -16.36 7.78
N PRO A 194 7.45 -16.00 8.32
CA PRO A 194 7.58 -15.57 9.73
C PRO A 194 6.69 -14.39 10.13
N ALA A 195 6.41 -13.48 9.19
CA ALA A 195 5.56 -12.32 9.45
C ALA A 195 4.10 -12.67 9.79
N PHE A 196 3.61 -13.86 9.40
CA PHE A 196 2.24 -14.30 9.59
C PHE A 196 2.09 -15.42 10.61
N ALA A 197 2.94 -15.44 11.65
CA ALA A 197 2.84 -16.38 12.76
C ALA A 197 1.44 -16.36 13.43
N ARG A 198 0.72 -15.25 13.33
CA ARG A 198 -0.68 -15.12 13.72
C ARG A 198 -1.56 -15.04 12.47
N TRP A 199 -1.93 -16.19 11.92
CA TRP A 199 -2.86 -16.28 10.80
C TRP A 199 -4.27 -15.84 11.23
N ASN A 200 -4.92 -15.01 10.42
CA ASN A 200 -6.28 -14.53 10.66
C ASN A 200 -7.06 -14.40 9.32
N PRO A 201 -8.39 -14.21 9.35
CA PRO A 201 -9.20 -14.10 8.12
C PRO A 201 -8.79 -12.96 7.18
N VAL A 202 -8.22 -11.86 7.68
CA VAL A 202 -7.75 -10.74 6.86
C VAL A 202 -6.54 -11.17 6.04
N VAL A 203 -5.57 -11.85 6.67
CA VAL A 203 -4.40 -12.41 5.99
C VAL A 203 -4.83 -13.44 4.95
N GLU A 204 -5.81 -14.29 5.28
CA GLU A 204 -6.31 -15.31 4.36
C GLU A 204 -6.94 -14.68 3.10
N GLN A 205 -7.83 -13.70 3.26
CA GLN A 205 -8.44 -12.99 2.13
C GLN A 205 -7.40 -12.23 1.28
N TYR A 206 -6.38 -11.65 1.91
CA TYR A 206 -5.28 -10.99 1.24
C TYR A 206 -4.48 -11.96 0.36
N VAL A 207 -4.14 -13.13 0.92
CA VAL A 207 -3.39 -14.18 0.23
C VAL A 207 -4.20 -14.77 -0.92
N ASP A 208 -5.47 -15.09 -0.69
CA ASP A 208 -6.35 -15.67 -1.72
C ASP A 208 -6.53 -14.73 -2.92
N TYR A 209 -6.66 -13.44 -2.67
CA TYR A 209 -6.83 -12.46 -3.73
C TYR A 209 -5.58 -12.27 -4.60
N ASP A 210 -4.38 -12.48 -4.04
CA ASP A 210 -3.13 -12.42 -4.81
C ASP A 210 -2.98 -13.57 -5.81
N LEU A 211 -3.73 -14.67 -5.64
CA LEU A 211 -3.63 -15.82 -6.54
C LEU A 211 -4.59 -15.67 -7.74
N ALA A 212 -4.08 -15.94 -8.93
CA ALA A 212 -4.84 -15.88 -10.17
C ALA A 212 -4.52 -17.05 -11.10
N GLU A 213 -5.48 -17.44 -11.94
CA GLU A 213 -5.27 -18.40 -13.00
C GLU A 213 -4.49 -17.77 -14.17
N HIS A 214 -3.48 -18.47 -14.65
CA HIS A 214 -2.70 -18.11 -15.81
C HIS A 214 -2.73 -19.25 -16.82
N PRO A 215 -2.86 -18.95 -18.13
CA PRO A 215 -2.80 -19.96 -19.17
C PRO A 215 -1.41 -20.61 -19.24
N SER A 216 -1.37 -21.94 -19.42
CA SER A 216 -0.14 -22.67 -19.74
C SER A 216 -0.43 -23.74 -20.79
N SER A 217 0.62 -24.32 -21.40
CA SER A 217 0.50 -25.40 -22.39
C SER A 217 -0.12 -26.68 -21.83
N ALA A 218 -0.06 -26.87 -20.50
CA ALA A 218 -0.63 -28.04 -19.80
C ALA A 218 -2.00 -27.77 -19.16
N GLY A 219 -2.60 -26.60 -19.41
CA GLY A 219 -3.82 -26.11 -18.78
C GLY A 219 -3.55 -24.93 -17.83
N PRO A 220 -4.60 -24.33 -17.25
CA PRO A 220 -4.44 -23.21 -16.34
C PRO A 220 -3.62 -23.59 -15.10
N VAL A 221 -2.75 -22.68 -14.67
CA VAL A 221 -1.94 -22.81 -13.46
C VAL A 221 -2.22 -21.63 -12.53
N LEU A 222 -2.13 -21.84 -11.23
CA LEU A 222 -2.27 -20.77 -10.25
C LEU A 222 -0.90 -20.10 -10.02
N ARG A 223 -0.89 -18.77 -10.11
CA ARG A 223 0.29 -17.93 -9.87
C ARG A 223 -0.11 -16.65 -9.16
N PRO A 224 0.83 -15.99 -8.45
CA PRO A 224 0.58 -14.64 -7.96
C PRO A 224 0.17 -13.69 -9.08
N ALA A 225 -0.82 -12.84 -8.81
CA ALA A 225 -1.31 -11.84 -9.76
C ALA A 225 -0.32 -10.69 -9.96
N THR A 226 0.59 -10.47 -9.02
CA THR A 226 1.60 -9.41 -9.11
C THR A 226 2.58 -9.67 -10.26
N SER A 227 2.75 -8.68 -11.13
CA SER A 227 3.72 -8.72 -12.24
C SER A 227 5.14 -8.55 -11.73
N SER A 228 6.03 -9.50 -12.05
CA SER A 228 7.46 -9.40 -11.75
C SER A 228 8.12 -8.21 -12.45
N ASP A 229 7.71 -7.90 -13.68
CA ASP A 229 8.26 -6.77 -14.45
C ASP A 229 7.89 -5.44 -13.82
N ALA A 230 6.64 -5.31 -13.34
CA ALA A 230 6.21 -4.12 -12.61
C ALA A 230 6.99 -3.96 -11.30
N VAL A 231 7.22 -5.04 -10.55
CA VAL A 231 8.02 -5.00 -9.31
C VAL A 231 9.46 -4.60 -9.59
N ALA A 232 10.09 -5.16 -10.63
CA ALA A 232 11.46 -4.80 -11.00
C ALA A 232 11.58 -3.32 -11.40
N ALA A 233 10.66 -2.83 -12.24
CA ALA A 233 10.65 -1.44 -12.67
C ALA A 233 10.42 -0.47 -11.51
N ASP A 234 9.46 -0.75 -10.62
CA ASP A 234 9.15 0.10 -9.46
C ASP A 234 10.29 0.12 -8.44
N SER A 235 10.97 -1.01 -8.26
CA SER A 235 12.13 -1.08 -7.37
C SER A 235 13.31 -0.26 -7.92
N ALA A 236 13.53 -0.32 -9.22
CA ALA A 236 14.55 0.49 -9.89
C ALA A 236 14.23 2.00 -9.79
N ASP A 237 12.96 2.38 -10.00
CA ASP A 237 12.51 3.77 -9.88
C ASP A 237 12.61 4.29 -8.45
N SER A 238 12.21 3.48 -7.44
CA SER A 238 12.34 3.85 -6.02
C SER A 238 13.79 4.10 -5.60
N ALA A 239 14.74 3.39 -6.21
CA ALA A 239 16.15 3.49 -5.88
C ALA A 239 16.88 4.62 -6.64
N ARG A 240 16.47 4.92 -7.87
CA ARG A 240 17.23 5.77 -8.81
C ARG A 240 16.38 6.82 -9.54
N GLY A 241 15.06 6.78 -9.39
CA GLY A 241 14.16 7.75 -10.04
C GLY A 241 14.19 9.12 -9.38
N ASP A 242 13.84 10.15 -10.13
CA ASP A 242 13.88 11.54 -9.68
C ASP A 242 12.62 11.96 -8.91
N ALA A 243 11.53 11.21 -9.02
CA ALA A 243 10.24 11.57 -8.44
C ALA A 243 10.26 11.61 -6.90
N LEU A 244 10.90 10.63 -6.26
CA LEU A 244 11.00 10.58 -4.80
C LEU A 244 11.90 11.69 -4.22
N PRO A 245 13.13 11.94 -4.74
CA PRO A 245 13.93 13.08 -4.30
C PRO A 245 13.21 14.42 -4.42
N ALA A 246 12.50 14.66 -5.53
CA ALA A 246 11.71 15.88 -5.72
C ALA A 246 10.57 16.01 -4.71
N ALA A 247 9.85 14.90 -4.41
CA ALA A 247 8.79 14.89 -3.41
C ALA A 247 9.31 15.10 -1.98
N LEU A 248 10.49 14.57 -1.64
CA LEU A 248 11.14 14.81 -0.35
C LEU A 248 11.60 16.26 -0.19
N ALA A 249 12.14 16.87 -1.25
CA ALA A 249 12.48 18.30 -1.26
C ALA A 249 11.23 19.17 -1.04
N TRP A 250 10.13 18.86 -1.72
CA TRP A 250 8.84 19.51 -1.50
C TRP A 250 8.33 19.32 -0.06
N ALA A 251 8.46 18.12 0.51
CA ALA A 251 7.99 17.80 1.86
C ALA A 251 8.74 18.59 2.95
N ALA A 252 9.95 19.07 2.68
CA ALA A 252 10.70 19.92 3.60
C ALA A 252 10.06 21.32 3.79
N ASP A 253 9.33 21.81 2.79
CA ASP A 253 8.75 23.18 2.78
C ASP A 253 7.21 23.17 2.87
N THR A 254 6.57 21.99 2.84
CA THR A 254 5.10 21.88 2.86
C THR A 254 4.51 22.26 4.22
N SER A 255 3.30 22.83 4.19
CA SER A 255 2.48 22.98 5.40
C SER A 255 1.58 21.78 5.68
N LEU A 256 1.50 20.79 4.77
CA LEU A 256 0.67 19.61 4.91
C LEU A 256 1.11 18.76 6.12
N PRO A 257 0.19 18.34 7.00
CA PRO A 257 0.53 17.39 8.07
C PRO A 257 0.91 16.02 7.49
N ILE A 258 2.07 15.51 7.89
CA ILE A 258 2.57 14.19 7.51
C ILE A 258 2.73 13.36 8.80
N THR A 259 2.10 12.21 8.86
CA THR A 259 2.30 11.24 9.94
C THR A 259 3.09 10.05 9.41
N PHE A 260 4.10 9.59 10.17
CA PHE A 260 4.85 8.38 9.86
C PHE A 260 4.69 7.36 10.99
N LEU A 261 4.18 6.19 10.65
CA LEU A 261 4.04 5.05 11.57
C LEU A 261 5.10 4.00 11.24
N ARG A 262 5.97 3.71 12.20
CA ARG A 262 7.07 2.77 12.07
C ARG A 262 6.72 1.42 12.69
N ALA A 263 7.03 0.31 11.98
CA ALA A 263 7.04 -1.02 12.54
C ALA A 263 8.44 -1.35 13.11
N PRO A 264 8.58 -1.80 14.37
CA PRO A 264 9.87 -2.17 14.95
C PRO A 264 10.41 -3.50 14.44
N ARG A 265 9.62 -4.26 13.68
CA ARG A 265 10.00 -5.55 13.10
C ARG A 265 9.80 -5.51 11.58
N GLY A 266 10.71 -6.15 10.86
CA GLY A 266 10.75 -6.09 9.39
C GLY A 266 9.84 -7.11 8.69
N LEU A 267 10.11 -7.32 7.40
CA LEU A 267 9.36 -8.20 6.50
C LEU A 267 9.39 -9.69 6.93
N LEU A 268 10.48 -10.15 7.53
CA LEU A 268 10.63 -11.51 8.06
C LEU A 268 10.45 -11.54 9.58
N ASP A 269 9.75 -10.58 10.13
CA ASP A 269 9.55 -10.41 11.57
C ASP A 269 10.86 -10.23 12.37
N GLN A 270 11.96 -9.86 11.71
CA GLN A 270 13.25 -9.60 12.34
C GLN A 270 13.25 -8.26 13.10
N PRO A 271 13.99 -8.14 14.22
CA PRO A 271 14.14 -6.88 14.93
C PRO A 271 14.80 -5.79 14.09
N GLY A 272 14.55 -4.52 14.44
CA GLY A 272 15.10 -3.34 13.79
C GLY A 272 14.15 -2.70 12.76
N GLY A 273 13.22 -3.48 12.21
CA GLY A 273 12.27 -2.99 11.19
C GLY A 273 12.96 -2.67 9.86
N MET A 274 12.23 -2.07 8.95
CA MET A 274 12.77 -1.54 7.70
C MET A 274 13.43 -0.17 7.91
N TYR A 275 12.99 0.55 8.93
CA TYR A 275 13.51 1.85 9.31
C TYR A 275 14.09 1.77 10.73
N PRO A 276 15.42 1.85 10.92
CA PRO A 276 16.01 2.08 12.24
C PRO A 276 15.44 3.35 12.90
N ALA A 277 15.31 3.34 14.22
CA ALA A 277 14.66 4.44 14.94
C ALA A 277 15.44 5.77 14.81
N ASP A 278 16.76 5.72 14.75
CA ASP A 278 17.64 6.88 14.52
C ASP A 278 17.43 7.47 13.12
N THR A 279 17.27 6.64 12.09
CA THR A 279 16.94 7.08 10.72
C THR A 279 15.63 7.84 10.69
N VAL A 280 14.58 7.35 11.38
CA VAL A 280 13.30 8.07 11.47
C VAL A 280 13.47 9.40 12.19
N GLY A 281 14.28 9.44 13.26
CA GLY A 281 14.62 10.68 13.98
C GLY A 281 15.36 11.70 13.09
N GLU A 282 16.22 11.24 12.19
CA GLU A 282 16.90 12.11 11.20
C GLU A 282 15.92 12.73 10.23
N TRP A 283 14.97 11.94 9.70
CA TRP A 283 13.93 12.46 8.82
C TRP A 283 13.00 13.44 9.52
N GLY A 284 12.66 13.22 10.81
CA GLY A 284 11.90 14.17 11.61
C GLY A 284 12.58 15.54 11.76
N ARG A 285 13.93 15.59 11.76
CA ARG A 285 14.67 16.86 11.73
C ARG A 285 14.68 17.53 10.35
N ARG A 286 14.61 16.75 9.27
CA ARG A 286 14.66 17.26 7.87
C ARG A 286 13.27 17.67 7.34
N LEU A 287 12.20 17.08 7.87
CA LEU A 287 10.82 17.30 7.44
C LEU A 287 10.02 17.88 8.62
N PRO A 288 9.88 19.22 8.74
CA PRO A 288 9.29 19.85 9.93
C PRO A 288 7.83 19.50 10.21
N ARG A 289 7.11 18.99 9.21
CA ARG A 289 5.70 18.57 9.34
C ARG A 289 5.54 17.07 9.55
N LEU A 290 6.63 16.32 9.66
CA LEU A 290 6.61 14.88 9.91
C LEU A 290 6.48 14.61 11.41
N ALA A 291 5.32 14.07 11.81
CA ALA A 291 5.11 13.50 13.14
C ALA A 291 5.33 11.98 13.04
N ALA A 292 6.43 11.48 13.62
CA ALA A 292 6.77 10.08 13.56
C ALA A 292 6.50 9.37 14.89
N SER A 293 5.98 8.15 14.83
CA SER A 293 5.79 7.27 16.00
C SER A 293 6.06 5.81 15.66
N GLU A 294 6.51 5.05 16.66
CA GLU A 294 6.66 3.61 16.58
C GLU A 294 5.38 2.93 17.09
N VAL A 295 4.94 1.90 16.36
CA VAL A 295 3.82 1.05 16.78
C VAL A 295 4.39 -0.26 17.32
N ALA A 296 4.44 -0.39 18.65
CA ALA A 296 5.04 -1.55 19.30
C ALA A 296 4.31 -2.87 18.96
N GLY A 297 5.06 -3.96 18.88
CA GLY A 297 4.49 -5.32 18.75
C GLY A 297 4.00 -5.70 17.35
N VAL A 298 4.28 -4.89 16.33
CA VAL A 298 3.94 -5.17 14.93
C VAL A 298 5.19 -5.36 14.07
N ASN A 299 5.01 -6.03 12.94
CA ASN A 299 5.97 -6.09 11.85
C ASN A 299 5.44 -5.33 10.63
N HIS A 300 6.23 -5.32 9.56
CA HIS A 300 5.92 -4.62 8.32
C HIS A 300 4.53 -4.92 7.74
N TYR A 301 4.02 -6.15 7.88
CA TYR A 301 2.68 -6.53 7.41
C TYR A 301 1.60 -6.29 8.47
N THR A 302 1.86 -6.71 9.70
CA THR A 302 0.83 -6.68 10.75
C THR A 302 0.48 -5.27 11.20
N ILE A 303 1.29 -4.26 10.90
CA ILE A 303 0.98 -2.85 11.15
C ILE A 303 -0.31 -2.38 10.46
N ILE A 304 -0.74 -3.03 9.37
CA ILE A 304 -2.00 -2.74 8.68
C ILE A 304 -3.02 -3.89 8.74
N MET A 305 -2.64 -5.07 9.26
CA MET A 305 -3.48 -6.28 9.22
C MET A 305 -3.91 -6.78 10.60
N ALA A 306 -3.36 -6.23 11.68
CA ALA A 306 -3.63 -6.66 13.04
C ALA A 306 -3.46 -5.54 14.07
N GLU A 307 -4.05 -5.74 15.25
CA GLU A 307 -3.81 -4.83 16.39
C GLU A 307 -2.41 -5.04 16.97
N PRO A 308 -1.79 -3.94 17.48
CA PRO A 308 -2.32 -2.56 17.63
C PRO A 308 -2.10 -1.68 16.39
N GLY A 309 -1.56 -2.21 15.30
CA GLY A 309 -1.23 -1.45 14.09
C GLY A 309 -2.45 -0.80 13.46
N VAL A 310 -3.54 -1.56 13.33
CA VAL A 310 -4.81 -1.09 12.76
C VAL A 310 -5.35 0.13 13.51
N SER A 311 -5.38 0.08 14.85
CA SER A 311 -5.80 1.21 15.69
C SER A 311 -4.89 2.43 15.53
N ALA A 312 -3.58 2.23 15.39
CA ALA A 312 -2.62 3.32 15.17
C ALA A 312 -2.84 4.01 13.82
N VAL A 313 -3.10 3.24 12.75
CA VAL A 313 -3.42 3.79 11.42
C VAL A 313 -4.74 4.56 11.47
N ALA A 314 -5.78 4.01 12.08
CA ALA A 314 -7.08 4.68 12.23
C ALA A 314 -6.95 6.01 13.01
N ALA A 315 -6.18 6.03 14.09
CA ALA A 315 -5.91 7.26 14.86
C ALA A 315 -5.16 8.33 14.05
N ALA A 316 -4.24 7.91 13.16
CA ALA A 316 -3.51 8.83 12.28
C ALA A 316 -4.38 9.42 11.16
N VAL A 317 -5.41 8.69 10.74
CA VAL A 317 -6.42 9.17 9.77
C VAL A 317 -7.26 10.29 10.39
N GLY A 318 -7.68 10.17 11.64
CA GLY A 318 -8.46 11.17 12.40
C GLY A 318 -9.97 11.02 12.25
#